data_b480216fedfb2348238b25ca860ebce9
#
_entry.id   b480216fedfb2348238b25ca860ebce9
#
_cell.length_a   1.000
_cell.length_b   1.000
_cell.length_c   1.000
_cell.angle_alpha   90.00
_cell.angle_beta   90.00
_cell.angle_gamma   90.00
#
_symmetry.space_group_name_H-M   'P 1'
#
loop_
_entity.id
_entity.type
_entity.pdbx_description
1 polymer ?
#
loop_
_entity_poly.entity_id
_entity_poly.type
_entity_poly.pdbx_seq_one_letter_code
_entity_poly.pdbx_strand_id
1 'polypeptide(L)'
;MTAAASILFAKRLIFPRTLKKSSARRSILGAVVCIAISIVPLTAVISVADAMISGMTERLIGLSSLHLRAVVRRNAYAAATLDGLTAYKTSLTSVNGVTNAFMEIDCDALAAGKNYRTGASVRAVEPDIFTRNAYFAKFIKTVDGTIEDFVNNPKSAVIGEKAANLLSVRAGDTVRLITTKRLPSGIIAPRLTSFTVAAVVSSGYQELDALWFFIPIETGFSIIPKDSAIVSVMMECADAFSSSLYGVQSECSSILNGEATVFRWDELNASQLQNFSSTKLMLVFIMTLIVLVAAVNISSALIMLVMERRREIAILKSLGGTPNGITLSFLLTGLAAGCAGLLIGLPFGLLVSVNINKIISFIENALNLILKIVYIIGGGSTGFDSFRLLNPDYYLTEVPVSVPFAELFFMCGAVMLLSLAVSILPAVKAGKENPLEIFRKS
;
A
#
# COMPACT_ATOMS: atom_id res chain seq x y z
N MET A 1 -37.81 -30.89 16.27
CA MET A 1 -38.11 -29.64 15.52
C MET A 1 -37.61 -29.83 14.09
N THR A 2 -38.44 -29.49 13.11
CA THR A 2 -38.00 -29.46 11.71
C THR A 2 -37.11 -28.23 11.48
N ALA A 3 -36.21 -28.27 10.49
CA ALA A 3 -35.34 -27.15 10.17
C ALA A 3 -36.11 -25.83 9.96
N ALA A 4 -37.29 -25.91 9.34
CA ALA A 4 -38.20 -24.77 9.14
C ALA A 4 -38.65 -24.15 10.47
N ALA A 5 -38.96 -24.95 11.49
CA ALA A 5 -39.35 -24.46 12.81
C ALA A 5 -38.18 -23.78 13.53
N SER A 6 -36.94 -24.29 13.36
CA SER A 6 -35.75 -23.67 13.91
C SER A 6 -35.46 -22.30 13.27
N ILE A 7 -35.65 -22.15 11.95
CA ILE A 7 -35.53 -20.87 11.23
C ILE A 7 -36.61 -19.88 11.68
N LEU A 8 -37.84 -20.33 11.85
CA LEU A 8 -38.91 -19.48 12.35
C LEU A 8 -38.66 -18.98 13.78
N PHE A 9 -38.12 -19.85 14.64
CA PHE A 9 -37.76 -19.47 16.01
C PHE A 9 -36.56 -18.47 16.00
N ALA A 10 -35.50 -18.69 15.20
CA ALA A 10 -34.44 -17.73 15.01
C ALA A 10 -34.93 -16.36 14.53
N LYS A 11 -35.83 -16.34 13.53
CA LYS A 11 -36.46 -15.09 13.04
C LYS A 11 -37.23 -14.36 14.14
N ARG A 12 -37.91 -15.08 15.04
CA ARG A 12 -38.64 -14.47 16.19
C ARG A 12 -37.68 -13.98 17.28
N LEU A 13 -36.56 -14.62 17.47
CA LEU A 13 -35.52 -14.13 18.38
C LEU A 13 -34.93 -12.78 17.93
N ILE A 14 -34.73 -12.63 16.61
CA ILE A 14 -34.16 -11.40 16.03
C ILE A 14 -35.26 -10.31 15.93
N PHE A 15 -36.46 -10.65 15.51
CA PHE A 15 -37.60 -9.73 15.30
C PHE A 15 -38.81 -10.10 16.19
N PRO A 16 -38.78 -9.78 17.51
CA PRO A 16 -39.94 -10.05 18.37
C PRO A 16 -41.10 -9.15 17.99
N ARG A 17 -42.32 -9.74 17.92
CA ARG A 17 -43.56 -9.03 17.57
C ARG A 17 -44.10 -8.12 18.68
N THR A 18 -43.59 -8.20 19.88
CA THR A 18 -44.06 -7.40 21.02
C THR A 18 -43.27 -6.13 21.21
N LEU A 19 -43.95 -4.99 21.27
CA LEU A 19 -43.39 -3.64 21.49
C LEU A 19 -42.80 -3.41 22.89
N LYS A 20 -42.90 -4.37 23.82
CA LYS A 20 -42.23 -4.27 25.12
C LYS A 20 -40.71 -4.23 24.95
N LYS A 21 -40.04 -3.24 25.55
CA LYS A 21 -38.60 -3.08 25.60
C LYS A 21 -37.94 -4.36 26.15
N SER A 22 -37.64 -5.32 25.29
CA SER A 22 -36.95 -6.56 25.65
C SER A 22 -35.45 -6.25 25.75
N SER A 23 -34.86 -6.59 26.88
CA SER A 23 -33.42 -6.48 27.09
C SER A 23 -32.65 -7.31 26.05
N ALA A 24 -33.20 -8.47 25.66
CA ALA A 24 -32.68 -9.33 24.58
C ALA A 24 -32.47 -8.59 23.26
N ARG A 25 -33.41 -7.75 22.86
CA ARG A 25 -33.30 -6.95 21.63
C ARG A 25 -32.14 -5.95 21.72
N ARG A 26 -31.94 -5.32 22.88
CA ARG A 26 -30.81 -4.40 23.09
C ARG A 26 -29.47 -5.14 23.02
N SER A 27 -29.42 -6.36 23.59
CA SER A 27 -28.22 -7.19 23.56
C SER A 27 -27.84 -7.59 22.14
N ILE A 28 -28.78 -8.05 21.30
CA ILE A 28 -28.52 -8.40 19.89
C ILE A 28 -28.14 -7.14 19.08
N LEU A 29 -28.86 -6.03 19.27
CA LEU A 29 -28.52 -4.77 18.60
C LEU A 29 -27.13 -4.29 19.02
N GLY A 30 -26.81 -4.39 20.32
CA GLY A 30 -25.48 -4.09 20.84
C GLY A 30 -24.40 -4.94 20.15
N ALA A 31 -24.64 -6.26 20.00
CA ALA A 31 -23.71 -7.13 19.29
C ALA A 31 -23.53 -6.73 17.81
N VAL A 32 -24.62 -6.46 17.10
CA VAL A 32 -24.58 -6.01 15.70
C VAL A 32 -23.80 -4.69 15.57
N VAL A 33 -24.05 -3.73 16.46
CA VAL A 33 -23.34 -2.45 16.47
C VAL A 33 -21.84 -2.64 16.81
N CYS A 34 -21.51 -3.48 17.78
CA CYS A 34 -20.10 -3.79 18.10
C CYS A 34 -19.39 -4.42 16.91
N ILE A 35 -20.03 -5.36 16.19
CA ILE A 35 -19.47 -5.98 14.99
C ILE A 35 -19.28 -4.91 13.91
N ALA A 36 -20.30 -4.10 13.64
CA ALA A 36 -20.22 -3.05 12.63
C ALA A 36 -19.10 -2.06 12.92
N ILE A 37 -18.97 -1.60 14.19
CA ILE A 37 -17.88 -0.69 14.61
C ILE A 37 -16.51 -1.36 14.47
N SER A 38 -16.39 -2.66 14.69
CA SER A 38 -15.12 -3.39 14.51
C SER A 38 -14.76 -3.57 13.03
N ILE A 39 -15.75 -3.71 12.15
CA ILE A 39 -15.53 -3.91 10.71
C ILE A 39 -15.13 -2.61 10.01
N VAL A 40 -15.62 -1.45 10.45
CA VAL A 40 -15.30 -0.15 9.83
C VAL A 40 -13.79 0.10 9.77
N PRO A 41 -13.03 0.12 10.89
CA PRO A 41 -11.59 0.32 10.83
C PRO A 41 -10.87 -0.81 10.10
N LEU A 42 -11.37 -2.05 10.22
CA LEU A 42 -10.81 -3.20 9.53
C LEU A 42 -10.85 -3.02 8.01
N THR A 43 -12.01 -2.67 7.46
CA THR A 43 -12.20 -2.40 6.03
C THR A 43 -11.34 -1.22 5.57
N ALA A 44 -11.31 -0.14 6.36
CA ALA A 44 -10.52 1.05 6.03
C ALA A 44 -9.01 0.73 5.98
N VAL A 45 -8.48 0.01 6.97
CA VAL A 45 -7.06 -0.34 7.02
C VAL A 45 -6.66 -1.28 5.88
N ILE A 46 -7.48 -2.31 5.57
CA ILE A 46 -7.20 -3.19 4.42
C ILE A 46 -7.14 -2.39 3.12
N SER A 47 -8.17 -1.58 2.86
CA SER A 47 -8.25 -0.82 1.61
C SER A 47 -7.12 0.20 1.47
N VAL A 48 -6.77 0.91 2.55
CA VAL A 48 -5.69 1.89 2.55
C VAL A 48 -4.34 1.21 2.40
N ALA A 49 -4.08 0.14 3.15
CA ALA A 49 -2.80 -0.58 3.07
C ALA A 49 -2.58 -1.19 1.68
N ASP A 50 -3.60 -1.83 1.11
CA ASP A 50 -3.52 -2.40 -0.23
C ASP A 50 -3.31 -1.32 -1.30
N ALA A 51 -4.04 -0.20 -1.21
CA ALA A 51 -3.90 0.93 -2.10
C ALA A 51 -2.50 1.56 -2.04
N MET A 52 -1.94 1.74 -0.82
CA MET A 52 -0.60 2.26 -0.64
C MET A 52 0.47 1.32 -1.19
N ILE A 53 0.39 0.03 -0.86
CA ILE A 53 1.34 -0.98 -1.36
C ILE A 53 1.29 -1.05 -2.89
N SER A 54 0.09 -1.10 -3.48
CA SER A 54 -0.10 -1.11 -4.93
C SER A 54 0.45 0.17 -5.57
N GLY A 55 0.16 1.34 -4.99
CA GLY A 55 0.64 2.63 -5.48
C GLY A 55 2.17 2.78 -5.39
N MET A 56 2.80 2.29 -4.33
CA MET A 56 4.26 2.25 -4.20
C MET A 56 4.87 1.26 -5.19
N THR A 57 4.27 0.07 -5.35
CA THR A 57 4.73 -0.95 -6.29
C THR A 57 4.66 -0.43 -7.73
N GLU A 58 3.57 0.22 -8.13
CA GLU A 58 3.43 0.79 -9.47
C GLU A 58 4.50 1.88 -9.75
N ARG A 59 4.83 2.70 -8.75
CA ARG A 59 5.91 3.69 -8.87
C ARG A 59 7.29 3.04 -8.92
N LEU A 60 7.55 2.03 -8.10
CA LEU A 60 8.81 1.29 -8.15
C LEU A 60 9.01 0.63 -9.52
N ILE A 61 7.98 -0.04 -10.05
CA ILE A 61 8.03 -0.62 -11.39
C ILE A 61 8.28 0.50 -12.41
N GLY A 62 7.40 1.48 -12.47
CA GLY A 62 7.37 2.45 -13.57
C GLY A 62 8.52 3.45 -13.57
N LEU A 63 9.06 3.79 -12.41
CA LEU A 63 10.06 4.85 -12.27
C LEU A 63 11.47 4.34 -11.96
N SER A 64 11.63 3.11 -11.44
CA SER A 64 12.93 2.59 -11.02
C SER A 64 13.48 1.51 -11.95
N SER A 65 12.68 0.50 -12.30
CA SER A 65 13.18 -0.68 -13.04
C SER A 65 12.54 -0.89 -14.39
N LEU A 66 11.39 -0.27 -14.67
CA LEU A 66 10.42 -0.68 -15.66
C LEU A 66 10.05 -2.17 -15.50
N HIS A 67 9.52 -2.81 -16.54
CA HIS A 67 9.08 -4.20 -16.44
C HIS A 67 10.25 -5.19 -16.48
N LEU A 68 11.25 -4.89 -17.33
CA LEU A 68 12.50 -5.63 -17.47
C LEU A 68 13.67 -4.65 -17.51
N ARG A 69 14.81 -5.05 -16.95
CA ARG A 69 16.05 -4.29 -16.98
C ARG A 69 17.21 -5.19 -17.37
N ALA A 70 17.81 -4.91 -18.51
CA ALA A 70 19.03 -5.57 -18.98
C ALA A 70 20.24 -4.82 -18.44
N VAL A 71 20.93 -5.37 -17.45
CA VAL A 71 22.15 -4.81 -16.85
C VAL A 71 23.35 -5.33 -17.65
N VAL A 72 24.08 -4.42 -18.26
CA VAL A 72 25.21 -4.71 -19.13
C VAL A 72 26.44 -5.06 -18.29
N ARG A 73 27.17 -6.11 -18.65
CA ARG A 73 28.41 -6.47 -17.98
C ARG A 73 29.49 -5.42 -18.26
N ARG A 74 30.30 -5.11 -17.27
CA ARG A 74 31.32 -4.03 -17.34
C ARG A 74 32.33 -4.18 -18.45
N ASN A 75 32.64 -5.40 -18.88
CA ASN A 75 33.56 -5.72 -19.96
C ASN A 75 32.93 -5.74 -21.35
N ALA A 76 31.62 -5.57 -21.46
CA ALA A 76 30.93 -5.52 -22.73
C ALA A 76 31.16 -4.19 -23.46
N TYR A 77 31.18 -4.22 -24.80
CA TYR A 77 31.32 -3.03 -25.64
C TYR A 77 30.24 -1.97 -25.34
N ALA A 78 29.01 -2.42 -25.11
CA ALA A 78 27.87 -1.57 -24.78
C ALA A 78 28.03 -0.82 -23.42
N ALA A 79 28.83 -1.35 -22.49
CA ALA A 79 29.15 -0.63 -21.25
C ALA A 79 30.16 0.51 -21.45
N ALA A 80 30.87 0.49 -22.56
CA ALA A 80 31.97 1.43 -22.84
C ALA A 80 31.57 2.58 -23.77
N THR A 81 30.54 2.39 -24.61
CA THR A 81 30.18 3.32 -25.70
C THR A 81 28.67 3.51 -25.83
N LEU A 82 28.28 4.73 -26.19
CA LEU A 82 26.85 5.05 -26.41
C LEU A 82 26.31 4.28 -27.64
N ASP A 83 27.10 4.16 -28.70
CA ASP A 83 26.71 3.42 -29.92
C ASP A 83 26.43 1.95 -29.61
N GLY A 84 27.26 1.29 -28.80
CA GLY A 84 27.06 -0.07 -28.35
C GLY A 84 25.77 -0.23 -27.53
N LEU A 85 25.47 0.71 -26.63
CA LEU A 85 24.26 0.68 -25.83
C LEU A 85 23.01 0.94 -26.70
N THR A 86 23.12 1.82 -27.70
CA THR A 86 22.06 2.09 -28.69
C THR A 86 21.76 0.85 -29.56
N ALA A 87 22.79 0.08 -29.94
CA ALA A 87 22.61 -1.17 -30.63
C ALA A 87 21.84 -2.20 -29.81
N TYR A 88 22.15 -2.30 -28.49
CA TYR A 88 21.39 -3.16 -27.57
C TYR A 88 19.95 -2.72 -27.42
N LYS A 89 19.70 -1.43 -27.21
CA LYS A 89 18.35 -0.87 -27.18
C LYS A 89 17.54 -1.27 -28.42
N THR A 90 18.13 -1.10 -29.61
CA THR A 90 17.48 -1.42 -30.88
C THR A 90 17.15 -2.91 -30.97
N SER A 91 18.09 -3.78 -30.64
CA SER A 91 17.88 -5.23 -30.63
C SER A 91 16.79 -5.66 -29.64
N LEU A 92 16.77 -5.09 -28.46
CA LEU A 92 15.77 -5.40 -27.42
C LEU A 92 14.39 -4.86 -27.76
N THR A 93 14.30 -3.71 -28.43
CA THR A 93 13.01 -3.16 -28.89
C THR A 93 12.38 -4.02 -29.99
N SER A 94 13.17 -4.81 -30.73
CA SER A 94 12.65 -5.72 -31.75
C SER A 94 12.04 -7.02 -31.22
N VAL A 95 12.21 -7.29 -29.89
CA VAL A 95 11.65 -8.48 -29.24
C VAL A 95 10.13 -8.34 -29.11
N ASN A 96 9.43 -9.42 -29.46
CA ASN A 96 7.98 -9.45 -29.37
C ASN A 96 7.53 -9.34 -27.89
N GLY A 97 6.71 -8.33 -27.59
CA GLY A 97 6.25 -8.04 -26.21
C GLY A 97 6.96 -6.85 -25.55
N VAL A 98 8.05 -6.33 -26.10
CA VAL A 98 8.68 -5.08 -25.69
C VAL A 98 8.03 -3.93 -26.44
N THR A 99 7.45 -2.97 -25.72
CA THR A 99 6.79 -1.80 -26.33
C THR A 99 7.73 -0.62 -26.47
N ASN A 100 8.56 -0.37 -25.47
CA ASN A 100 9.57 0.69 -25.45
C ASN A 100 10.83 0.21 -24.74
N ALA A 101 11.97 0.80 -25.09
CA ALA A 101 13.23 0.59 -24.38
C ALA A 101 13.94 1.93 -24.18
N PHE A 102 14.58 2.10 -23.03
CA PHE A 102 15.28 3.31 -22.62
C PHE A 102 16.65 2.97 -22.07
N MET A 103 17.65 3.74 -22.47
CA MET A 103 19.01 3.58 -21.95
C MET A 103 19.18 4.34 -20.64
N GLU A 104 19.89 3.75 -19.70
CA GLU A 104 20.18 4.37 -18.40
C GLU A 104 21.58 4.01 -17.89
N ILE A 105 22.23 4.97 -17.25
CA ILE A 105 23.46 4.75 -16.51
C ILE A 105 23.26 5.29 -15.09
N ASP A 106 23.38 4.41 -14.13
CA ASP A 106 23.23 4.77 -12.70
C ASP A 106 24.58 4.80 -12.02
N CYS A 107 24.73 5.73 -11.09
CA CYS A 107 25.80 5.69 -10.09
C CYS A 107 25.39 6.45 -8.83
N ASP A 108 25.96 6.05 -7.71
CA ASP A 108 25.86 6.80 -6.47
C ASP A 108 26.91 7.92 -6.44
N ALA A 109 26.49 9.11 -6.02
CA ALA A 109 27.31 10.28 -5.91
C ALA A 109 26.93 11.13 -4.69
N LEU A 110 27.66 12.21 -4.46
CA LEU A 110 27.25 13.26 -3.53
C LEU A 110 26.83 14.49 -4.32
N ALA A 111 25.67 15.03 -3.99
CA ALA A 111 25.22 16.32 -4.49
C ALA A 111 25.52 17.43 -3.48
N ALA A 112 26.01 18.56 -3.96
CA ALA A 112 26.30 19.73 -3.16
C ALA A 112 25.55 20.94 -3.71
N GLY A 113 24.67 21.53 -2.89
CA GLY A 113 24.04 22.82 -3.12
C GLY A 113 24.88 23.99 -2.61
N LYS A 114 24.24 25.12 -2.30
CA LYS A 114 24.91 26.30 -1.78
C LYS A 114 25.54 26.06 -0.42
N ASN A 115 24.83 25.44 0.52
CA ASN A 115 25.26 25.28 1.91
C ASN A 115 25.20 23.82 2.40
N TYR A 116 24.52 22.93 1.70
CA TYR A 116 24.22 21.55 2.16
C TYR A 116 24.70 20.53 1.14
N ARG A 117 24.92 19.31 1.61
CA ARG A 117 25.28 18.15 0.81
C ARG A 117 24.36 16.99 1.15
N THR A 118 24.03 16.19 0.16
CA THR A 118 23.22 14.98 0.33
C THR A 118 23.72 13.86 -0.57
N GLY A 119 23.40 12.61 -0.24
CA GLY A 119 23.57 11.50 -1.15
C GLY A 119 22.68 11.71 -2.40
N ALA A 120 23.15 11.27 -3.54
CA ALA A 120 22.45 11.35 -4.80
C ALA A 120 22.60 10.04 -5.58
N SER A 121 21.48 9.51 -6.05
CA SER A 121 21.45 8.48 -7.09
C SER A 121 21.37 9.20 -8.43
N VAL A 122 22.50 9.26 -9.13
CA VAL A 122 22.62 9.93 -10.42
C VAL A 122 22.17 8.96 -11.49
N ARG A 123 21.13 9.34 -12.22
CA ARG A 123 20.51 8.58 -13.29
C ARG A 123 20.72 9.35 -14.60
N ALA A 124 21.67 8.90 -15.40
CA ALA A 124 21.87 9.44 -16.74
C ALA A 124 20.89 8.74 -17.69
N VAL A 125 19.93 9.49 -18.22
CA VAL A 125 18.80 8.97 -19.00
C VAL A 125 18.67 9.67 -20.34
N GLU A 126 17.98 9.03 -21.27
CA GLU A 126 17.53 9.69 -22.48
C GLU A 126 16.49 10.74 -22.11
N PRO A 127 16.64 12.01 -22.53
CA PRO A 127 15.72 13.08 -22.11
C PRO A 127 14.27 12.85 -22.50
N ASP A 128 14.00 12.07 -23.56
CA ASP A 128 12.68 11.72 -24.04
C ASP A 128 11.92 10.73 -23.14
N ILE A 129 12.58 10.14 -22.13
CA ILE A 129 11.92 9.23 -21.16
C ILE A 129 10.77 9.92 -20.43
N PHE A 130 10.88 11.22 -20.14
CA PHE A 130 9.85 11.98 -19.42
C PHE A 130 8.56 12.13 -20.22
N THR A 131 8.62 12.05 -21.55
CA THR A 131 7.47 12.22 -22.44
C THR A 131 7.01 10.91 -23.06
N ARG A 132 7.93 9.99 -23.38
CA ARG A 132 7.63 8.73 -24.06
C ARG A 132 7.25 7.60 -23.12
N ASN A 133 7.74 7.63 -21.88
CA ASN A 133 7.38 6.62 -20.90
C ASN A 133 6.07 6.98 -20.21
N ALA A 134 5.09 6.08 -20.25
CA ALA A 134 3.76 6.28 -19.70
C ALA A 134 3.78 6.48 -18.16
N TYR A 135 4.69 5.81 -17.45
CA TYR A 135 4.81 5.93 -15.99
C TYR A 135 5.44 7.26 -15.57
N PHE A 136 6.50 7.69 -16.28
CA PHE A 136 7.10 9.00 -16.02
C PHE A 136 6.09 10.12 -16.27
N ALA A 137 5.36 10.07 -17.39
CA ALA A 137 4.31 11.05 -17.69
C ALA A 137 3.16 11.03 -16.67
N LYS A 138 2.82 9.86 -16.11
CA LYS A 138 1.75 9.70 -15.11
C LYS A 138 2.16 10.17 -13.72
N PHE A 139 3.36 9.83 -13.26
CA PHE A 139 3.75 9.97 -11.86
C PHE A 139 4.67 11.15 -11.59
N ILE A 140 5.47 11.59 -12.56
CA ILE A 140 6.38 12.72 -12.36
C ILE A 140 5.63 14.02 -12.62
N LYS A 141 5.51 14.82 -11.56
CA LYS A 141 4.93 16.17 -11.62
C LYS A 141 6.04 17.18 -11.51
N THR A 142 6.10 18.14 -12.43
CA THR A 142 7.04 19.27 -12.34
C THR A 142 6.53 20.23 -11.27
N VAL A 143 7.36 20.52 -10.28
CA VAL A 143 7.10 21.45 -9.17
C VAL A 143 7.64 22.84 -9.48
N ASP A 144 8.84 22.90 -10.12
CA ASP A 144 9.51 24.15 -10.48
C ASP A 144 10.35 23.93 -11.75
N GLY A 145 10.46 24.93 -12.62
CA GLY A 145 11.19 24.84 -13.88
C GLY A 145 10.44 24.10 -15.00
N THR A 146 11.18 23.66 -16.03
CA THR A 146 10.62 22.96 -17.20
C THR A 146 11.50 21.76 -17.61
N ILE A 147 10.85 20.68 -18.07
CA ILE A 147 11.57 19.50 -18.59
C ILE A 147 12.17 19.82 -19.98
N GLU A 148 11.62 20.79 -20.71
CA GLU A 148 12.14 21.22 -22.00
C GLU A 148 13.56 21.78 -21.90
N ASP A 149 13.87 22.49 -20.80
CA ASP A 149 15.23 23.00 -20.52
C ASP A 149 16.23 21.85 -20.28
N PHE A 150 15.75 20.70 -19.78
CA PHE A 150 16.56 19.50 -19.63
C PHE A 150 16.89 18.87 -20.98
N VAL A 151 15.93 18.83 -21.92
CA VAL A 151 16.15 18.26 -23.26
C VAL A 151 17.16 19.09 -24.06
N ASN A 152 17.13 20.42 -23.91
CA ASN A 152 17.91 21.35 -24.75
C ASN A 152 19.32 21.63 -24.20
N ASN A 153 19.62 21.30 -22.93
CA ASN A 153 20.89 21.67 -22.31
C ASN A 153 21.63 20.43 -21.76
N PRO A 154 22.78 20.02 -22.33
CA PRO A 154 23.54 18.87 -21.88
C PRO A 154 24.16 19.01 -20.47
N LYS A 155 24.24 20.23 -19.93
CA LYS A 155 24.71 20.50 -18.55
C LYS A 155 23.56 20.84 -17.61
N SER A 156 22.37 20.36 -17.89
CA SER A 156 21.21 20.49 -17.02
C SER A 156 21.00 19.23 -16.18
N ALA A 157 20.26 19.39 -15.07
CA ALA A 157 19.83 18.29 -14.24
C ALA A 157 18.34 18.48 -13.85
N VAL A 158 17.61 17.37 -13.78
CA VAL A 158 16.30 17.32 -13.13
C VAL A 158 16.48 16.65 -11.77
N ILE A 159 15.99 17.29 -10.72
CA ILE A 159 16.20 16.80 -9.34
C ILE A 159 14.87 16.58 -8.64
N GLY A 160 14.84 15.60 -7.73
CA GLY A 160 13.66 15.34 -6.91
C GLY A 160 13.40 16.49 -5.92
N GLU A 161 12.13 16.76 -5.63
CA GLU A 161 11.68 17.84 -4.76
C GLU A 161 12.32 17.79 -3.37
N LYS A 162 12.43 16.60 -2.78
CA LYS A 162 13.05 16.42 -1.47
C LYS A 162 14.56 16.73 -1.50
N ALA A 163 15.27 16.29 -2.55
CA ALA A 163 16.67 16.60 -2.75
C ALA A 163 16.87 18.10 -2.96
N ALA A 164 16.01 18.77 -3.75
CA ALA A 164 16.05 20.21 -3.97
C ALA A 164 15.88 21.00 -2.66
N ASN A 165 14.92 20.60 -1.83
CA ASN A 165 14.66 21.20 -0.53
C ASN A 165 15.84 21.00 0.42
N LEU A 166 16.43 19.79 0.50
CA LEU A 166 17.62 19.49 1.32
C LEU A 166 18.84 20.32 0.90
N LEU A 167 19.02 20.52 -0.41
CA LEU A 167 20.14 21.30 -0.95
C LEU A 167 19.87 22.82 -0.98
N SER A 168 18.62 23.24 -0.69
CA SER A 168 18.14 24.63 -0.79
C SER A 168 18.39 25.23 -2.18
N VAL A 169 18.04 24.45 -3.24
CA VAL A 169 18.18 24.85 -4.65
C VAL A 169 16.80 24.85 -5.35
N ARG A 170 16.67 25.69 -6.38
CA ARG A 170 15.49 25.82 -7.24
C ARG A 170 15.89 25.68 -8.70
N ALA A 171 14.92 25.67 -9.60
CA ALA A 171 15.17 25.75 -11.02
C ALA A 171 15.99 27.02 -11.36
N GLY A 172 17.00 26.87 -12.23
CA GLY A 172 17.98 27.90 -12.55
C GLY A 172 19.21 27.96 -11.64
N ASP A 173 19.16 27.38 -10.43
CA ASP A 173 20.33 27.30 -9.54
C ASP A 173 21.36 26.27 -10.04
N THR A 174 22.60 26.40 -9.52
CA THR A 174 23.68 25.46 -9.85
C THR A 174 23.82 24.43 -8.73
N VAL A 175 23.82 23.16 -9.08
CA VAL A 175 24.15 22.03 -8.20
C VAL A 175 25.44 21.36 -8.68
N ARG A 176 26.27 20.89 -7.74
CA ARG A 176 27.52 20.19 -8.04
C ARG A 176 27.38 18.71 -7.70
N LEU A 177 27.68 17.85 -8.66
CA LEU A 177 27.82 16.42 -8.43
C LEU A 177 29.28 16.09 -8.17
N ILE A 178 29.52 15.33 -7.11
CA ILE A 178 30.82 14.86 -6.69
C ILE A 178 30.85 13.37 -6.96
N THR A 179 31.48 12.99 -8.06
CA THR A 179 31.73 11.60 -8.45
C THR A 179 33.18 11.24 -8.19
N THR A 180 33.58 9.99 -8.38
CA THR A 180 34.96 9.56 -8.29
C THR A 180 35.60 9.46 -9.68
N LYS A 181 36.91 9.74 -9.80
CA LYS A 181 37.66 9.49 -11.01
C LYS A 181 38.92 8.73 -10.65
N ARG A 182 39.20 7.62 -11.33
CA ARG A 182 40.48 6.93 -11.22
C ARG A 182 41.53 7.63 -12.10
N LEU A 183 42.61 8.10 -11.48
CA LEU A 183 43.76 8.68 -12.19
C LEU A 183 44.62 7.56 -12.79
N PRO A 184 45.48 7.86 -13.81
CA PRO A 184 46.43 6.89 -14.37
C PRO A 184 47.33 6.24 -13.33
N SER A 185 47.60 6.94 -12.22
CA SER A 185 48.33 6.44 -11.07
C SER A 185 47.61 5.42 -10.22
N GLY A 186 46.36 5.08 -10.52
CA GLY A 186 45.52 4.20 -9.72
C GLY A 186 44.80 4.87 -8.55
N ILE A 187 45.14 6.13 -8.24
CA ILE A 187 44.55 6.90 -7.14
C ILE A 187 43.14 7.32 -7.50
N ILE A 188 42.19 7.15 -6.57
CA ILE A 188 40.80 7.64 -6.70
C ILE A 188 40.77 9.10 -6.22
N ALA A 189 40.39 10.01 -7.12
CA ALA A 189 40.22 11.43 -6.83
C ALA A 189 38.75 11.86 -7.01
N PRO A 190 38.26 12.84 -6.22
CA PRO A 190 36.93 13.39 -6.43
C PRO A 190 36.88 14.21 -7.73
N ARG A 191 35.84 14.03 -8.50
CA ARG A 191 35.51 14.84 -9.69
C ARG A 191 34.28 15.67 -9.38
N LEU A 192 34.37 16.98 -9.48
CA LEU A 192 33.26 17.91 -9.33
C LEU A 192 32.75 18.29 -10.71
N THR A 193 31.46 18.11 -10.93
CA THR A 193 30.78 18.56 -12.16
C THR A 193 29.59 19.41 -11.78
N SER A 194 29.47 20.61 -12.35
CA SER A 194 28.38 21.54 -12.10
C SER A 194 27.28 21.35 -13.14
N PHE A 195 26.04 21.35 -12.67
CA PHE A 195 24.83 21.29 -13.47
C PHE A 195 23.89 22.44 -13.10
N THR A 196 23.17 22.97 -14.09
CA THR A 196 22.06 23.90 -13.85
C THR A 196 20.79 23.06 -13.62
N VAL A 197 20.05 23.33 -12.56
CA VAL A 197 18.77 22.69 -12.30
C VAL A 197 17.75 23.17 -13.33
N ALA A 198 17.36 22.30 -14.26
CA ALA A 198 16.34 22.61 -15.27
C ALA A 198 14.94 22.50 -14.67
N ALA A 199 14.67 21.44 -13.92
CA ALA A 199 13.39 21.23 -13.28
C ALA A 199 13.56 20.54 -11.91
N VAL A 200 12.64 20.86 -11.01
CA VAL A 200 12.40 20.13 -9.77
C VAL A 200 11.12 19.32 -9.96
N VAL A 201 11.22 18.02 -9.71
CA VAL A 201 10.12 17.08 -9.94
C VAL A 201 9.74 16.33 -8.67
N SER A 202 8.47 15.94 -8.57
CA SER A 202 7.98 15.09 -7.51
C SER A 202 7.31 13.84 -8.11
N SER A 203 7.72 12.68 -7.63
CA SER A 203 7.10 11.39 -7.98
C SER A 203 5.90 11.07 -7.07
N GLY A 204 5.68 11.89 -6.03
CA GLY A 204 4.74 11.62 -4.96
C GLY A 204 5.21 10.53 -4.00
N TYR A 205 6.45 10.02 -4.15
CA TYR A 205 7.11 9.10 -3.24
C TYR A 205 8.46 9.70 -2.82
N GLN A 206 8.48 10.34 -1.66
CA GLN A 206 9.61 11.16 -1.23
C GLN A 206 10.92 10.40 -1.03
N GLU A 207 10.87 9.10 -0.77
CA GLU A 207 12.07 8.27 -0.67
C GLU A 207 12.85 8.27 -1.99
N LEU A 208 12.14 8.22 -3.13
CA LEU A 208 12.74 8.36 -4.45
C LEU A 208 13.17 9.81 -4.71
N ASP A 209 12.30 10.77 -4.39
CA ASP A 209 12.55 12.20 -4.61
C ASP A 209 13.72 12.74 -3.79
N ALA A 210 14.12 12.06 -2.71
CA ALA A 210 15.27 12.44 -1.89
C ALA A 210 16.62 12.15 -2.54
N LEU A 211 16.67 11.17 -3.45
CA LEU A 211 17.93 10.67 -4.01
C LEU A 211 18.10 10.99 -5.50
N TRP A 212 17.02 11.25 -6.24
CA TRP A 212 17.08 11.32 -7.69
C TRP A 212 17.71 12.58 -8.25
N PHE A 213 18.68 12.34 -9.13
CA PHE A 213 19.35 13.31 -9.99
C PHE A 213 19.39 12.77 -11.41
N PHE A 214 18.53 13.29 -12.28
CA PHE A 214 18.54 12.93 -13.70
C PHE A 214 19.46 13.87 -14.45
N ILE A 215 20.34 13.31 -15.29
CA ILE A 215 21.22 14.03 -16.19
C ILE A 215 21.09 13.44 -17.60
N PRO A 216 21.42 14.18 -18.69
CA PRO A 216 21.41 13.63 -20.03
C PRO A 216 22.43 12.48 -20.17
N ILE A 217 22.07 11.43 -20.90
CA ILE A 217 22.86 10.20 -21.00
C ILE A 217 24.25 10.43 -21.61
N GLU A 218 24.37 11.33 -22.60
CA GLU A 218 25.66 11.70 -23.22
C GLU A 218 26.62 12.28 -22.19
N THR A 219 26.10 13.13 -21.31
CA THR A 219 26.87 13.70 -20.21
C THR A 219 27.24 12.62 -19.20
N GLY A 220 26.30 11.70 -18.91
CA GLY A 220 26.54 10.56 -18.02
C GLY A 220 27.72 9.72 -18.45
N PHE A 221 27.80 9.33 -19.71
CA PHE A 221 28.95 8.58 -20.26
C PHE A 221 30.30 9.29 -20.07
N SER A 222 30.31 10.62 -20.05
CA SER A 222 31.52 11.41 -19.92
C SER A 222 31.98 11.59 -18.46
N ILE A 223 31.06 11.59 -17.49
CA ILE A 223 31.35 11.96 -16.11
C ILE A 223 31.27 10.80 -15.10
N ILE A 224 30.43 9.80 -15.38
CA ILE A 224 30.24 8.66 -14.50
C ILE A 224 31.42 7.70 -14.64
N PRO A 225 32.10 7.31 -13.53
CA PRO A 225 33.23 6.38 -13.60
C PRO A 225 32.74 4.99 -14.04
N LYS A 226 33.41 4.40 -15.01
CA LYS A 226 33.07 3.06 -15.53
C LYS A 226 33.10 1.96 -14.47
N ASP A 227 33.93 2.12 -13.44
CA ASP A 227 34.06 1.15 -12.34
C ASP A 227 32.85 1.13 -11.39
N SER A 228 32.14 2.25 -11.26
CA SER A 228 30.96 2.41 -10.39
C SER A 228 29.66 2.52 -11.16
N ALA A 229 29.71 2.66 -12.48
CA ALA A 229 28.53 2.76 -13.34
C ALA A 229 27.78 1.42 -13.45
N ILE A 230 26.47 1.49 -13.33
CA ILE A 230 25.55 0.42 -13.75
C ILE A 230 24.92 0.86 -15.06
N VAL A 231 25.36 0.27 -16.15
CA VAL A 231 24.85 0.55 -17.50
C VAL A 231 23.74 -0.43 -17.80
N SER A 232 22.59 0.06 -18.20
CA SER A 232 21.41 -0.80 -18.42
C SER A 232 20.52 -0.28 -19.53
N VAL A 233 19.68 -1.19 -20.04
CA VAL A 233 18.54 -0.87 -20.90
C VAL A 233 17.29 -1.30 -20.16
N MET A 234 16.42 -0.33 -19.88
CA MET A 234 15.12 -0.55 -19.25
C MET A 234 14.07 -0.80 -20.34
N MET A 235 13.21 -1.77 -20.14
CA MET A 235 12.20 -2.17 -21.13
C MET A 235 10.80 -2.11 -20.56
N GLU A 236 9.92 -1.50 -21.31
CA GLU A 236 8.48 -1.48 -21.06
C GLU A 236 7.82 -2.59 -21.88
N CYS A 237 6.98 -3.41 -21.27
CA CYS A 237 6.18 -4.45 -21.89
C CYS A 237 4.70 -4.13 -21.74
N ALA A 238 3.82 -4.89 -22.38
CA ALA A 238 2.38 -4.64 -22.34
C ALA A 238 1.79 -4.74 -20.91
N ASP A 239 2.27 -5.69 -20.10
CA ASP A 239 1.80 -5.90 -18.73
C ASP A 239 2.93 -6.41 -17.82
N ALA A 240 3.19 -5.69 -16.73
CA ALA A 240 4.20 -6.02 -15.73
C ALA A 240 3.90 -7.32 -14.95
N PHE A 241 2.64 -7.69 -14.83
CA PHE A 241 2.18 -8.82 -14.03
C PHE A 241 1.85 -10.07 -14.85
N SER A 242 1.98 -9.98 -16.18
CA SER A 242 1.71 -11.12 -17.07
C SER A 242 2.74 -12.24 -16.91
N SER A 243 2.27 -13.49 -16.94
CA SER A 243 3.15 -14.67 -17.01
C SER A 243 3.99 -14.72 -18.29
N SER A 244 3.57 -14.02 -19.36
CA SER A 244 4.33 -13.90 -20.60
C SER A 244 5.66 -13.16 -20.42
N LEU A 245 5.81 -12.34 -19.37
CA LEU A 245 7.03 -11.59 -19.08
C LEU A 245 8.26 -12.52 -18.90
N TYR A 246 8.07 -13.74 -18.39
CA TYR A 246 9.14 -14.75 -18.33
C TYR A 246 9.67 -15.15 -19.72
N GLY A 247 8.76 -15.28 -20.69
CA GLY A 247 9.13 -15.58 -22.07
C GLY A 247 9.94 -14.45 -22.70
N VAL A 248 9.47 -13.21 -22.53
CA VAL A 248 10.18 -12.01 -22.99
C VAL A 248 11.55 -11.86 -22.34
N GLN A 249 11.67 -12.10 -21.02
CA GLN A 249 12.96 -12.10 -20.32
C GLN A 249 13.93 -13.12 -20.91
N SER A 250 13.47 -14.34 -21.18
CA SER A 250 14.29 -15.41 -21.75
C SER A 250 14.76 -15.06 -23.18
N GLU A 251 13.87 -14.51 -24.01
CA GLU A 251 14.19 -14.08 -25.37
C GLU A 251 15.19 -12.93 -25.38
N CYS A 252 14.97 -11.90 -24.57
CA CYS A 252 15.92 -10.80 -24.38
C CYS A 252 17.30 -11.31 -23.92
N SER A 253 17.34 -12.25 -22.99
CA SER A 253 18.59 -12.83 -22.49
C SER A 253 19.34 -13.60 -23.57
N SER A 254 18.63 -14.30 -24.47
CA SER A 254 19.25 -15.06 -25.57
C SER A 254 19.89 -14.14 -26.61
N ILE A 255 19.25 -13.01 -26.93
CA ILE A 255 19.77 -12.02 -27.89
C ILE A 255 21.05 -11.37 -27.37
N LEU A 256 21.16 -11.13 -26.08
CA LEU A 256 22.32 -10.46 -25.47
C LEU A 256 23.53 -11.39 -25.27
N ASN A 257 23.44 -12.68 -25.63
CA ASN A 257 24.53 -13.65 -25.65
C ASN A 257 25.43 -13.66 -24.40
N GLY A 258 24.83 -13.39 -23.23
CA GLY A 258 25.54 -13.34 -21.95
C GLY A 258 26.35 -12.07 -21.70
N GLU A 259 26.33 -11.06 -22.56
CA GLU A 259 26.95 -9.74 -22.31
C GLU A 259 26.14 -8.85 -21.37
N ALA A 260 24.87 -9.16 -21.15
CA ALA A 260 24.03 -8.54 -20.15
C ALA A 260 23.19 -9.57 -19.41
N THR A 261 22.73 -9.21 -18.23
CA THR A 261 21.78 -10.02 -17.43
C THR A 261 20.46 -9.29 -17.39
N VAL A 262 19.39 -9.97 -17.81
CA VAL A 262 18.03 -9.40 -17.83
C VAL A 262 17.31 -9.77 -16.53
N PHE A 263 16.93 -8.76 -15.78
CA PHE A 263 16.16 -8.90 -14.53
C PHE A 263 14.73 -8.43 -14.75
N ARG A 264 13.80 -9.07 -14.07
CA ARG A 264 12.43 -8.55 -13.94
C ARG A 264 12.35 -7.54 -12.79
N TRP A 265 11.30 -6.75 -12.81
CA TRP A 265 11.02 -5.76 -11.77
C TRP A 265 10.91 -6.37 -10.37
N ASP A 266 10.31 -7.57 -10.24
CA ASP A 266 10.15 -8.28 -8.97
C ASP A 266 11.47 -8.84 -8.43
N GLU A 267 12.40 -9.23 -9.29
CA GLU A 267 13.76 -9.66 -8.91
C GLU A 267 14.59 -8.47 -8.39
N LEU A 268 14.54 -7.34 -9.09
CA LEU A 268 15.28 -6.13 -8.70
C LEU A 268 14.77 -5.51 -7.41
N ASN A 269 13.46 -5.55 -7.18
CA ASN A 269 12.82 -4.94 -6.02
C ASN A 269 12.41 -5.98 -4.96
N ALA A 270 13.00 -7.19 -4.98
CA ALA A 270 12.62 -8.31 -4.12
C ALA A 270 12.62 -7.94 -2.62
N SER A 271 13.61 -7.18 -2.16
CA SER A 271 13.71 -6.74 -0.76
C SER A 271 12.54 -5.84 -0.34
N GLN A 272 12.16 -4.88 -1.19
CA GLN A 272 11.05 -3.96 -0.92
C GLN A 272 9.71 -4.69 -0.98
N LEU A 273 9.54 -5.59 -1.95
CA LEU A 273 8.34 -6.42 -2.06
C LEU A 273 8.18 -7.35 -0.85
N GLN A 274 9.28 -7.90 -0.34
CA GLN A 274 9.26 -8.70 0.88
C GLN A 274 8.88 -7.87 2.11
N ASN A 275 9.36 -6.63 2.22
CA ASN A 275 8.95 -5.71 3.29
C ASN A 275 7.45 -5.38 3.20
N PHE A 276 6.92 -5.13 2.00
CA PHE A 276 5.49 -4.90 1.80
C PHE A 276 4.66 -6.14 2.18
N SER A 277 5.11 -7.33 1.78
CA SER A 277 4.46 -8.59 2.13
C SER A 277 4.46 -8.82 3.65
N SER A 278 5.58 -8.58 4.31
CA SER A 278 5.71 -8.70 5.77
C SER A 278 4.80 -7.70 6.50
N THR A 279 4.72 -6.47 6.01
CA THR A 279 3.81 -5.44 6.55
C THR A 279 2.35 -5.87 6.36
N LYS A 280 1.98 -6.37 5.18
CA LYS A 280 0.63 -6.90 4.90
C LYS A 280 0.27 -8.06 5.84
N LEU A 281 1.21 -8.99 6.07
CA LEU A 281 1.02 -10.11 6.99
C LEU A 281 0.80 -9.63 8.44
N MET A 282 1.59 -8.66 8.90
CA MET A 282 1.45 -8.07 10.23
C MET A 282 0.08 -7.39 10.40
N LEU A 283 -0.38 -6.65 9.39
CA LEU A 283 -1.70 -6.03 9.38
C LEU A 283 -2.81 -7.08 9.46
N VAL A 284 -2.73 -8.15 8.65
CA VAL A 284 -3.69 -9.28 8.68
C VAL A 284 -3.73 -9.93 10.07
N PHE A 285 -2.58 -10.09 10.73
CA PHE A 285 -2.52 -10.61 12.10
C PHE A 285 -3.25 -9.70 13.10
N ILE A 286 -2.98 -8.39 13.08
CA ILE A 286 -3.65 -7.41 13.94
C ILE A 286 -5.17 -7.43 13.69
N MET A 287 -5.56 -7.46 12.42
CA MET A 287 -6.97 -7.52 12.04
C MET A 287 -7.66 -8.78 12.54
N THR A 288 -6.98 -9.94 12.48
CA THR A 288 -7.49 -11.19 13.03
C THR A 288 -7.77 -11.05 14.53
N LEU A 289 -6.91 -10.37 15.28
CA LEU A 289 -7.15 -10.10 16.71
C LEU A 289 -8.37 -9.20 16.93
N ILE A 290 -8.56 -8.17 16.11
CA ILE A 290 -9.74 -7.26 16.21
C ILE A 290 -11.03 -8.06 15.93
N VAL A 291 -11.04 -8.90 14.91
CA VAL A 291 -12.18 -9.76 14.59
C VAL A 291 -12.46 -10.76 15.71
N LEU A 292 -11.41 -11.29 16.35
CA LEU A 292 -11.55 -12.20 17.48
C LEU A 292 -12.21 -11.50 18.69
N VAL A 293 -11.82 -10.27 18.99
CA VAL A 293 -12.47 -9.46 20.04
C VAL A 293 -13.93 -9.20 19.72
N ALA A 294 -14.25 -8.86 18.45
CA ALA A 294 -15.64 -8.69 18.02
C ALA A 294 -16.45 -9.98 18.18
N ALA A 295 -15.85 -11.13 17.91
CA ALA A 295 -16.46 -12.44 18.06
C ALA A 295 -16.78 -12.78 19.53
N VAL A 296 -15.91 -12.43 20.47
CA VAL A 296 -16.18 -12.59 21.93
C VAL A 296 -17.42 -11.78 22.34
N ASN A 297 -17.59 -10.57 21.79
CA ASN A 297 -18.79 -9.77 22.03
C ASN A 297 -20.08 -10.45 21.53
N ILE A 298 -20.02 -11.15 20.37
CA ILE A 298 -21.16 -11.96 19.87
C ILE A 298 -21.49 -13.06 20.86
N SER A 299 -20.48 -13.80 21.34
CA SER A 299 -20.68 -14.88 22.31
C SER A 299 -21.35 -14.38 23.58
N SER A 300 -20.87 -13.27 24.13
CA SER A 300 -21.42 -12.65 25.33
C SER A 300 -22.87 -12.23 25.15
N ALA A 301 -23.19 -11.63 24.00
CA ALA A 301 -24.57 -11.23 23.67
C ALA A 301 -25.50 -12.45 23.52
N LEU A 302 -25.01 -13.53 22.92
CA LEU A 302 -25.78 -14.78 22.78
C LEU A 302 -25.99 -15.46 24.12
N ILE A 303 -24.99 -15.50 25.01
CA ILE A 303 -25.15 -16.03 26.37
C ILE A 303 -26.23 -15.25 27.13
N MET A 304 -26.20 -13.93 27.05
CA MET A 304 -27.22 -13.08 27.69
C MET A 304 -28.61 -13.36 27.09
N LEU A 305 -28.72 -13.49 25.79
CA LEU A 305 -29.95 -13.85 25.11
C LEU A 305 -30.51 -15.21 25.57
N VAL A 306 -29.64 -16.23 25.72
CA VAL A 306 -30.01 -17.55 26.22
C VAL A 306 -30.54 -17.43 27.63
N MET A 307 -29.89 -16.67 28.50
CA MET A 307 -30.33 -16.48 29.90
C MET A 307 -31.72 -15.78 29.97
N GLU A 308 -31.94 -14.76 29.18
CA GLU A 308 -33.24 -14.04 29.15
C GLU A 308 -34.38 -14.90 28.58
N ARG A 309 -34.06 -15.77 27.60
CA ARG A 309 -35.06 -16.63 26.94
C ARG A 309 -35.16 -18.04 27.52
N ARG A 310 -34.53 -18.27 28.66
CA ARG A 310 -34.45 -19.57 29.34
C ARG A 310 -35.79 -20.21 29.58
N ARG A 311 -36.81 -19.41 30.01
CA ARG A 311 -38.18 -19.86 30.24
C ARG A 311 -38.88 -20.26 28.93
N GLU A 312 -38.69 -19.51 27.86
CA GLU A 312 -39.28 -19.84 26.53
C GLU A 312 -38.63 -21.12 25.97
N ILE A 313 -37.30 -21.30 26.17
CA ILE A 313 -36.58 -22.53 25.80
C ILE A 313 -37.16 -23.75 26.56
N ALA A 314 -37.40 -23.60 27.86
CA ALA A 314 -37.98 -24.67 28.68
C ALA A 314 -39.38 -25.08 28.20
N ILE A 315 -40.27 -24.09 27.89
CA ILE A 315 -41.58 -24.34 27.36
C ILE A 315 -41.52 -25.07 25.99
N LEU A 316 -40.63 -24.61 25.10
CA LEU A 316 -40.44 -25.25 23.79
C LEU A 316 -39.96 -26.70 23.91
N LYS A 317 -39.09 -27.01 24.87
CA LYS A 317 -38.65 -28.37 25.16
C LYS A 317 -39.77 -29.26 25.70
N SER A 318 -40.57 -28.72 26.61
CA SER A 318 -41.74 -29.44 27.16
C SER A 318 -42.77 -29.76 26.09
N LEU A 319 -42.85 -28.96 25.03
CA LEU A 319 -43.72 -29.20 23.84
C LEU A 319 -43.06 -30.10 22.78
N GLY A 320 -41.93 -30.77 23.10
CA GLY A 320 -41.25 -31.71 22.20
C GLY A 320 -40.15 -31.06 21.33
N GLY A 321 -39.68 -29.88 21.69
CA GLY A 321 -38.51 -29.24 21.01
C GLY A 321 -37.23 -30.04 21.23
N THR A 322 -36.55 -30.42 20.14
CA THR A 322 -35.27 -31.16 20.20
C THR A 322 -34.14 -30.24 20.60
N PRO A 323 -33.15 -30.72 21.40
CA PRO A 323 -31.93 -29.94 21.74
C PRO A 323 -31.20 -29.37 20.51
N ASN A 324 -31.03 -30.20 19.49
CA ASN A 324 -30.38 -29.81 18.24
C ASN A 324 -31.12 -28.71 17.48
N GLY A 325 -32.46 -28.72 17.51
CA GLY A 325 -33.26 -27.67 16.87
C GLY A 325 -33.10 -26.31 17.56
N ILE A 326 -33.02 -26.32 18.89
CA ILE A 326 -32.75 -25.10 19.68
C ILE A 326 -31.33 -24.60 19.42
N THR A 327 -30.31 -25.48 19.47
CA THR A 327 -28.93 -25.16 19.14
C THR A 327 -28.82 -24.50 17.77
N LEU A 328 -29.46 -25.10 16.75
CA LEU A 328 -29.50 -24.55 15.38
C LEU A 328 -30.14 -23.15 15.33
N SER A 329 -31.20 -22.91 16.08
CA SER A 329 -31.83 -21.58 16.12
C SER A 329 -30.89 -20.49 16.69
N PHE A 330 -30.14 -20.79 17.74
CA PHE A 330 -29.16 -19.84 18.31
C PHE A 330 -27.94 -19.67 17.42
N LEU A 331 -27.47 -20.71 16.73
CA LEU A 331 -26.43 -20.61 15.71
C LEU A 331 -26.85 -19.67 14.57
N LEU A 332 -28.05 -19.85 14.06
CA LEU A 332 -28.63 -18.98 13.02
C LEU A 332 -28.78 -17.53 13.51
N THR A 333 -29.11 -17.34 14.78
CA THR A 333 -29.21 -15.99 15.37
C THR A 333 -27.83 -15.31 15.44
N GLY A 334 -26.78 -16.04 15.83
CA GLY A 334 -25.41 -15.53 15.83
C GLY A 334 -24.90 -15.22 14.43
N LEU A 335 -25.15 -16.12 13.47
CA LEU A 335 -24.81 -15.88 12.07
C LEU A 335 -25.53 -14.65 11.50
N ALA A 336 -26.82 -14.50 11.80
CA ALA A 336 -27.60 -13.34 11.35
C ALA A 336 -27.11 -12.02 11.97
N ALA A 337 -26.67 -12.05 13.23
CA ALA A 337 -26.04 -10.89 13.86
C ALA A 337 -24.70 -10.53 13.18
N GLY A 338 -23.89 -11.54 12.85
CA GLY A 338 -22.67 -11.35 12.08
C GLY A 338 -22.91 -10.76 10.69
N CYS A 339 -23.88 -11.33 9.94
CA CYS A 339 -24.30 -10.82 8.64
C CYS A 339 -24.84 -9.38 8.72
N ALA A 340 -25.65 -9.07 9.72
CA ALA A 340 -26.19 -7.71 9.90
C ALA A 340 -25.08 -6.71 10.22
N GLY A 341 -24.10 -7.09 11.07
CA GLY A 341 -22.92 -6.29 11.35
C GLY A 341 -22.05 -6.03 10.12
N LEU A 342 -21.84 -7.05 9.28
CA LEU A 342 -21.15 -6.93 7.99
C LEU A 342 -21.89 -5.99 7.03
N LEU A 343 -23.20 -6.18 6.85
CA LEU A 343 -24.01 -5.36 5.94
C LEU A 343 -24.02 -3.87 6.32
N ILE A 344 -23.85 -3.55 7.60
CA ILE A 344 -23.75 -2.18 8.07
C ILE A 344 -22.28 -1.71 8.05
N GLY A 345 -21.37 -2.50 8.62
CA GLY A 345 -19.98 -2.12 8.83
C GLY A 345 -19.20 -1.95 7.54
N LEU A 346 -19.41 -2.84 6.54
CA LEU A 346 -18.66 -2.82 5.29
C LEU A 346 -18.94 -1.55 4.44
N PRO A 347 -20.19 -1.12 4.20
CA PRO A 347 -20.44 0.13 3.48
C PRO A 347 -19.86 1.36 4.19
N PHE A 348 -20.00 1.44 5.53
CA PHE A 348 -19.42 2.52 6.31
C PHE A 348 -17.89 2.49 6.27
N GLY A 349 -17.28 1.31 6.35
CA GLY A 349 -15.82 1.15 6.21
C GLY A 349 -15.31 1.59 4.84
N LEU A 350 -16.03 1.24 3.76
CA LEU A 350 -15.70 1.72 2.41
C LEU A 350 -15.87 3.23 2.26
N LEU A 351 -16.90 3.82 2.85
CA LEU A 351 -17.08 5.27 2.88
C LEU A 351 -15.92 5.98 3.58
N VAL A 352 -15.45 5.42 4.69
CA VAL A 352 -14.26 5.92 5.40
C VAL A 352 -13.02 5.79 4.51
N SER A 353 -12.80 4.63 3.87
CA SER A 353 -11.67 4.38 3.00
C SER A 353 -11.62 5.36 1.82
N VAL A 354 -12.72 5.55 1.11
CA VAL A 354 -12.79 6.48 -0.04
C VAL A 354 -12.55 7.93 0.36
N ASN A 355 -12.92 8.31 1.58
CA ASN A 355 -12.73 9.67 2.08
C ASN A 355 -11.52 9.80 3.02
N ILE A 356 -10.60 8.83 3.02
CA ILE A 356 -9.52 8.76 4.00
C ILE A 356 -8.64 10.02 4.00
N ASN A 357 -8.29 10.56 2.83
CA ASN A 357 -7.48 11.77 2.72
C ASN A 357 -8.18 12.99 3.36
N LYS A 358 -9.51 13.13 3.17
CA LYS A 358 -10.30 14.20 3.81
C LYS A 358 -10.39 14.01 5.32
N ILE A 359 -10.52 12.77 5.78
CA ILE A 359 -10.59 12.43 7.20
C ILE A 359 -9.24 12.73 7.86
N ILE A 360 -8.12 12.34 7.25
CA ILE A 360 -6.78 12.65 7.74
C ILE A 360 -6.58 14.16 7.83
N SER A 361 -6.87 14.91 6.74
CA SER A 361 -6.76 16.36 6.73
C SER A 361 -7.66 17.03 7.81
N PHE A 362 -8.85 16.51 8.03
CA PHE A 362 -9.74 17.00 9.09
C PHE A 362 -9.14 16.76 10.48
N ILE A 363 -8.59 15.58 10.74
CA ILE A 363 -7.94 15.24 12.02
C ILE A 363 -6.69 16.10 12.22
N GLU A 364 -5.85 16.28 11.18
CA GLU A 364 -4.66 17.14 11.22
C GLU A 364 -5.04 18.58 11.55
N ASN A 365 -6.04 19.13 10.88
CA ASN A 365 -6.51 20.49 11.13
C ASN A 365 -7.07 20.64 12.56
N ALA A 366 -7.82 19.67 13.04
CA ALA A 366 -8.35 19.68 14.42
C ALA A 366 -7.22 19.59 15.46
N LEU A 367 -6.24 18.70 15.26
CA LEU A 367 -5.08 18.58 16.14
C LEU A 367 -4.22 19.85 16.11
N ASN A 368 -3.95 20.40 14.93
CA ASN A 368 -3.17 21.64 14.78
C ASN A 368 -3.88 22.83 15.42
N LEU A 369 -5.21 22.89 15.35
CA LEU A 369 -5.98 23.92 16.07
C LEU A 369 -5.81 23.78 17.60
N ILE A 370 -5.93 22.57 18.13
CA ILE A 370 -5.76 22.31 19.57
C ILE A 370 -4.32 22.64 19.99
N LEU A 371 -3.31 22.15 19.25
CA LEU A 371 -1.91 22.40 19.54
C LEU A 371 -1.57 23.88 19.48
N LYS A 372 -2.12 24.61 18.48
CA LYS A 372 -1.96 26.06 18.37
C LYS A 372 -2.56 26.80 19.55
N ILE A 373 -3.73 26.41 20.03
CA ILE A 373 -4.36 26.99 21.21
C ILE A 373 -3.49 26.74 22.45
N VAL A 374 -3.00 25.51 22.66
CA VAL A 374 -2.11 25.16 23.78
C VAL A 374 -0.79 25.94 23.70
N TYR A 375 -0.23 26.10 22.51
CA TYR A 375 1.01 26.86 22.27
C TYR A 375 0.84 28.35 22.62
N ILE A 376 -0.28 28.97 22.20
CA ILE A 376 -0.59 30.36 22.51
C ILE A 376 -0.80 30.56 24.02
N ILE A 377 -1.53 29.66 24.68
CA ILE A 377 -1.78 29.72 26.14
C ILE A 377 -0.46 29.52 26.90
N GLY A 378 0.47 28.71 26.37
CA GLY A 378 1.82 28.49 26.94
C GLY A 378 2.82 29.63 26.71
N GLY A 379 2.42 30.76 26.11
CA GLY A 379 3.27 31.95 25.88
C GLY A 379 4.15 31.89 24.63
N GLY A 380 3.96 30.93 23.73
CA GLY A 380 4.67 30.87 22.45
C GLY A 380 4.17 31.94 21.46
N SER A 381 5.07 32.76 20.92
CA SER A 381 4.71 33.86 20.02
C SER A 381 5.07 33.68 18.55
N THR A 382 6.03 32.80 18.20
CA THR A 382 6.49 32.60 16.82
C THR A 382 6.99 31.18 16.61
N GLY A 383 6.68 30.54 15.45
CA GLY A 383 7.31 29.28 15.02
C GLY A 383 6.54 28.01 15.40
N PHE A 384 5.21 28.01 15.33
CA PHE A 384 4.44 26.77 15.48
C PHE A 384 4.60 25.90 14.22
N ASP A 385 5.31 24.79 14.34
CA ASP A 385 5.37 23.77 13.30
C ASP A 385 4.08 22.94 13.29
N SER A 386 3.41 22.89 12.15
CA SER A 386 2.18 22.11 11.97
C SER A 386 2.48 20.62 12.05
N PHE A 387 1.73 19.91 12.89
CA PHE A 387 1.78 18.46 12.97
C PHE A 387 1.13 17.84 11.74
N ARG A 388 1.81 16.88 11.10
CA ARG A 388 1.28 16.06 10.02
C ARG A 388 1.19 14.62 10.48
N LEU A 389 0.02 14.01 10.31
CA LEU A 389 -0.24 12.63 10.73
C LEU A 389 0.46 11.62 9.81
N LEU A 390 0.38 11.87 8.51
CA LEU A 390 1.14 11.15 7.51
C LEU A 390 2.36 12.01 7.14
N ASN A 391 3.53 11.55 7.56
CA ASN A 391 4.75 12.21 7.14
C ASN A 391 5.01 11.85 5.67
N PRO A 392 4.98 12.84 4.75
CA PRO A 392 5.25 12.59 3.34
C PRO A 392 6.66 11.99 3.11
N ASP A 393 7.56 12.09 4.08
CA ASP A 393 8.92 11.55 4.00
C ASP A 393 8.96 10.02 3.87
N TYR A 394 7.93 9.32 4.35
CA TYR A 394 7.86 7.86 4.36
C TYR A 394 6.68 7.27 3.58
N TYR A 395 5.73 8.11 3.19
CA TYR A 395 4.49 7.67 2.55
C TYR A 395 4.22 8.44 1.26
N LEU A 396 3.27 7.95 0.48
CA LEU A 396 2.76 8.70 -0.67
C LEU A 396 2.11 10.01 -0.19
N THR A 397 2.32 11.08 -0.94
CA THR A 397 1.74 12.41 -0.65
C THR A 397 0.21 12.38 -0.56
N GLU A 398 -0.41 11.49 -1.34
CA GLU A 398 -1.84 11.20 -1.28
C GLU A 398 -2.03 9.69 -1.24
N VAL A 399 -2.89 9.21 -0.34
CA VAL A 399 -3.27 7.80 -0.29
C VAL A 399 -4.13 7.49 -1.51
N PRO A 400 -3.67 6.62 -2.42
CA PRO A 400 -4.50 6.22 -3.54
C PRO A 400 -5.74 5.47 -3.03
N VAL A 401 -6.86 5.60 -3.72
CA VAL A 401 -8.09 4.94 -3.33
C VAL A 401 -8.26 3.69 -4.20
N SER A 402 -8.16 2.53 -3.60
CA SER A 402 -8.51 1.26 -4.24
C SER A 402 -9.46 0.45 -3.35
N VAL A 403 -10.29 -0.36 -3.98
CA VAL A 403 -11.18 -1.29 -3.26
C VAL A 403 -10.72 -2.70 -3.57
N PRO A 404 -9.99 -3.35 -2.65
CA PRO A 404 -9.47 -4.70 -2.86
C PRO A 404 -10.60 -5.74 -2.66
N PHE A 405 -11.38 -6.00 -3.71
CA PHE A 405 -12.55 -6.89 -3.65
C PHE A 405 -12.22 -8.29 -3.15
N ALA A 406 -11.08 -8.85 -3.54
CA ALA A 406 -10.67 -10.20 -3.13
C ALA A 406 -10.41 -10.25 -1.60
N GLU A 407 -9.63 -9.33 -1.07
CA GLU A 407 -9.32 -9.23 0.35
C GLU A 407 -10.57 -8.98 1.20
N LEU A 408 -11.46 -8.11 0.73
CA LEU A 408 -12.73 -7.83 1.39
C LEU A 408 -13.65 -9.06 1.39
N PHE A 409 -13.67 -9.83 0.31
CA PHE A 409 -14.45 -11.07 0.24
C PHE A 409 -13.93 -12.11 1.24
N PHE A 410 -12.59 -12.32 1.30
CA PHE A 410 -11.98 -13.21 2.30
C PHE A 410 -12.22 -12.74 3.73
N MET A 411 -12.14 -11.44 3.98
CA MET A 411 -12.46 -10.84 5.28
C MET A 411 -13.91 -11.12 5.68
N CYS A 412 -14.87 -10.89 4.78
CA CYS A 412 -16.28 -11.18 5.03
C CYS A 412 -16.49 -12.67 5.36
N GLY A 413 -15.89 -13.57 4.60
CA GLY A 413 -15.93 -15.00 4.85
C GLY A 413 -15.35 -15.37 6.22
N ALA A 414 -14.20 -14.80 6.59
CA ALA A 414 -13.56 -15.03 7.89
C ALA A 414 -14.46 -14.55 9.05
N VAL A 415 -15.04 -13.36 8.95
CA VAL A 415 -15.97 -12.83 9.97
C VAL A 415 -17.19 -13.71 10.12
N MET A 416 -17.78 -14.19 9.02
CA MET A 416 -18.95 -15.09 9.05
C MET A 416 -18.59 -16.44 9.69
N LEU A 417 -17.46 -17.05 9.30
CA LEU A 417 -16.99 -18.32 9.87
C LEU A 417 -16.71 -18.18 11.37
N LEU A 418 -16.06 -17.10 11.76
CA LEU A 418 -15.74 -16.84 13.17
C LEU A 418 -17.00 -16.57 13.99
N SER A 419 -17.97 -15.79 13.45
CA SER A 419 -19.27 -15.56 14.07
C SER A 419 -20.02 -16.88 14.31
N LEU A 420 -19.99 -17.79 13.35
CA LEU A 420 -20.59 -19.13 13.47
C LEU A 420 -19.87 -19.94 14.54
N ALA A 421 -18.54 -20.01 14.51
CA ALA A 421 -17.72 -20.81 15.44
C ALA A 421 -17.92 -20.38 16.90
N VAL A 422 -17.89 -19.05 17.15
CA VAL A 422 -18.05 -18.50 18.51
C VAL A 422 -19.48 -18.67 19.03
N SER A 423 -20.46 -18.71 18.12
CA SER A 423 -21.86 -18.96 18.50
C SER A 423 -22.14 -20.43 18.92
N ILE A 424 -21.25 -21.37 18.64
CA ILE A 424 -21.45 -22.81 18.98
C ILE A 424 -21.57 -23.00 20.50
N LEU A 425 -20.69 -22.41 21.29
CA LEU A 425 -20.69 -22.58 22.74
C LEU A 425 -22.01 -22.13 23.41
N PRO A 426 -22.49 -20.87 23.17
CA PRO A 426 -23.77 -20.41 23.69
C PRO A 426 -24.95 -21.25 23.19
N ALA A 427 -24.95 -21.61 21.89
CA ALA A 427 -26.03 -22.37 21.28
C ALA A 427 -26.14 -23.77 21.86
N VAL A 428 -25.02 -24.47 22.07
CA VAL A 428 -25.02 -25.79 22.71
C VAL A 428 -25.50 -25.72 24.16
N LYS A 429 -25.09 -24.67 24.92
CA LYS A 429 -25.61 -24.42 26.27
C LYS A 429 -27.14 -24.25 26.26
N ALA A 430 -27.68 -23.45 25.33
CA ALA A 430 -29.13 -23.29 25.16
C ALA A 430 -29.84 -24.64 24.87
N GLY A 431 -29.25 -25.45 24.01
CA GLY A 431 -29.76 -26.81 23.71
C GLY A 431 -29.72 -27.78 24.90
N LYS A 432 -28.79 -27.62 25.85
CA LYS A 432 -28.65 -28.51 27.02
C LYS A 432 -29.43 -28.06 28.27
N GLU A 433 -30.08 -26.89 28.29
CA GLU A 433 -30.86 -26.41 29.43
C GLU A 433 -31.96 -27.41 29.82
N ASN A 434 -32.09 -27.71 31.14
CA ASN A 434 -33.07 -28.65 31.67
C ASN A 434 -34.38 -27.96 32.06
N PRO A 435 -35.54 -28.32 31.46
CA PRO A 435 -36.83 -27.68 31.77
C PRO A 435 -37.20 -27.76 33.24
N LEU A 436 -36.95 -28.93 33.90
CA LEU A 436 -37.30 -29.17 35.29
C LEU A 436 -36.59 -28.23 36.27
N GLU A 437 -35.32 -27.91 36.01
CA GLU A 437 -34.56 -27.01 36.87
C GLU A 437 -35.01 -25.54 36.75
N ILE A 438 -35.48 -25.16 35.55
CA ILE A 438 -35.91 -23.80 35.26
C ILE A 438 -37.27 -23.54 35.97
N PHE A 439 -38.20 -24.51 35.88
CA PHE A 439 -39.49 -24.37 36.59
C PHE A 439 -39.40 -24.48 38.10
N ARG A 440 -38.37 -25.13 38.65
CA ARG A 440 -38.14 -25.23 40.08
C ARG A 440 -37.52 -23.94 40.70
N LYS A 441 -36.81 -23.13 39.91
CA LYS A 441 -36.13 -21.91 40.39
C LYS A 441 -36.90 -20.63 40.05
N SER A 442 -38.01 -20.70 39.35
CA SER A 442 -38.91 -19.57 39.05
C SER A 442 -40.14 -19.61 39.99
#